data_97dad8a43801d8a85b0692a1bb940bfb
#
_entry.id   97dad8a43801d8a85b0692a1bb940bfb
#
_cell.length_a   1.000
_cell.length_b   1.000
_cell.length_c   1.000
_cell.angle_alpha   90.00
_cell.angle_beta   90.00
_cell.angle_gamma   90.00
#
_symmetry.space_group_name_H-M   'P 1'
#
loop_
_entity.id
_entity.type
_entity.pdbx_description
1 polymer ?
#
loop_
_entity_poly.entity_id
_entity_poly.type
_entity_poly.pdbx_seq_one_letter_code
_entity_poly.pdbx_strand_id
1 'polypeptide(L)'
;MPFDHLLPIPPPPTPEVLDSSYLKLAKQIKQEVRQEVEEWVASGHKRPHLSVILVGENPASHSYVLNKTRAAADTIVKPASISEEELLNLINKLNNDDNVDGLLVQLPLPEHIDERKICNAVSPDKDVDGFHVINVGRMCLDQNSMLPATPWGVWEIIKRTGIPTLGRNVLVAGRSKNVGMPIAVLLHTDGAHERPGGDATVTISHRYTPKEQLKKHTALADIVVSAAGIPNLITADTIKEGAPVIDVGINRIQNPITAKPKLVGDVDFEGVRKKAGYITPVPRGVGPMTVAMLMKNTIIAAKKVLRLEEREVLKSKELGVASN
;
A
#
# COMPACT_ATOMS: atom_id res chain seq x y z
N MET A 1 -21.61 25.92 -2.18
CA MET A 1 -20.50 26.42 -3.01
C MET A 1 -20.49 25.61 -4.28
N PRO A 2 -20.53 26.21 -5.47
CA PRO A 2 -20.58 25.46 -6.72
C PRO A 2 -19.23 24.80 -7.01
N PHE A 3 -19.29 23.56 -7.50
CA PHE A 3 -18.15 22.70 -7.84
C PHE A 3 -17.44 23.08 -9.17
N ASP A 4 -17.45 24.36 -9.55
CA ASP A 4 -17.06 24.84 -10.89
C ASP A 4 -15.54 24.96 -11.14
N HIS A 5 -14.66 24.49 -10.24
CA HIS A 5 -13.21 24.69 -10.35
C HIS A 5 -12.40 23.40 -10.58
N LEU A 6 -13.01 22.37 -11.18
CA LEU A 6 -12.26 21.16 -11.54
C LEU A 6 -11.33 21.48 -12.72
N LEU A 7 -10.01 21.52 -12.45
CA LEU A 7 -9.01 21.64 -13.49
C LEU A 7 -9.13 20.48 -14.49
N PRO A 8 -8.95 20.74 -15.79
CA PRO A 8 -8.95 19.68 -16.79
C PRO A 8 -7.83 18.67 -16.48
N ILE A 9 -8.10 17.38 -16.70
CA ILE A 9 -7.06 16.36 -16.64
C ILE A 9 -6.03 16.67 -17.71
N PRO A 10 -4.72 16.72 -17.38
CA PRO A 10 -3.70 17.00 -18.38
C PRO A 10 -3.73 15.96 -19.52
N PRO A 11 -3.34 16.33 -20.74
CA PRO A 11 -3.31 15.40 -21.87
C PRO A 11 -2.39 14.21 -21.55
N PRO A 12 -2.70 13.02 -22.09
CA PRO A 12 -1.92 11.82 -21.82
C PRO A 12 -0.47 11.98 -22.28
N PRO A 13 0.51 11.59 -21.46
CA PRO A 13 1.90 11.51 -21.90
C PRO A 13 2.05 10.42 -22.96
N THR A 14 3.05 10.58 -23.83
CA THR A 14 3.36 9.57 -24.85
C THR A 14 3.74 8.23 -24.19
N PRO A 15 3.46 7.08 -24.82
CA PRO A 15 3.68 5.74 -24.24
C PRO A 15 5.09 5.49 -23.70
N GLU A 16 6.13 6.07 -24.30
CA GLU A 16 7.53 5.96 -23.85
C GLU A 16 7.81 6.67 -22.51
N VAL A 17 7.04 7.72 -22.20
CA VAL A 17 7.16 8.48 -20.95
C VAL A 17 6.58 7.71 -19.78
N LEU A 18 5.59 6.85 -20.01
CA LEU A 18 4.86 6.11 -18.96
C LEU A 18 5.73 5.02 -18.29
N ASP A 19 6.48 4.21 -19.04
CA ASP A 19 7.24 3.07 -18.49
C ASP A 19 8.44 3.53 -17.61
N SER A 20 9.02 4.70 -17.89
CA SER A 20 10.16 5.22 -17.13
C SER A 20 9.78 6.08 -15.91
N SER A 21 8.59 6.69 -15.90
CA SER A 21 8.18 7.66 -14.88
C SER A 21 7.97 7.01 -13.50
N TYR A 22 7.31 5.85 -13.41
CA TYR A 22 7.03 5.17 -12.13
C TYR A 22 8.27 4.60 -11.47
N LEU A 23 9.22 4.09 -12.27
CA LEU A 23 10.53 3.67 -11.75
C LEU A 23 11.35 4.88 -11.26
N LYS A 24 11.22 6.03 -11.93
CA LYS A 24 11.85 7.28 -11.48
C LYS A 24 11.25 7.74 -10.16
N LEU A 25 9.91 7.73 -10.00
CA LEU A 25 9.25 8.06 -8.74
C LEU A 25 9.70 7.19 -7.58
N ALA A 26 9.71 5.87 -7.76
CA ALA A 26 10.18 4.95 -6.72
C ALA A 26 11.66 5.18 -6.38
N LYS A 27 12.51 5.47 -7.38
CA LYS A 27 13.93 5.81 -7.15
C LYS A 27 14.07 7.13 -6.40
N GLN A 28 13.29 8.14 -6.76
CA GLN A 28 13.29 9.43 -6.09
C GLN A 28 12.93 9.28 -4.62
N ILE A 29 11.84 8.59 -4.29
CA ILE A 29 11.43 8.36 -2.91
C ILE A 29 12.49 7.57 -2.14
N LYS A 30 13.08 6.54 -2.75
CA LYS A 30 14.19 5.79 -2.12
C LYS A 30 15.40 6.67 -1.86
N GLN A 31 15.67 7.64 -2.71
CA GLN A 31 16.76 8.59 -2.52
C GLN A 31 16.45 9.58 -1.39
N GLU A 32 15.21 10.09 -1.32
CA GLU A 32 14.72 10.93 -0.22
C GLU A 32 14.85 10.19 1.11
N VAL A 33 14.40 8.92 1.18
CA VAL A 33 14.52 8.09 2.38
C VAL A 33 16.00 7.81 2.73
N ARG A 34 16.85 7.55 1.74
CA ARG A 34 18.29 7.36 1.98
C ARG A 34 18.92 8.59 2.61
N GLN A 35 18.65 9.76 2.05
CA GLN A 35 19.15 11.03 2.60
C GLN A 35 18.66 11.22 4.03
N GLU A 36 17.40 10.98 4.31
CA GLU A 36 16.82 11.06 5.65
C GLU A 36 17.51 10.09 6.65
N VAL A 37 17.83 8.88 6.21
CA VAL A 37 18.58 7.89 7.00
C VAL A 37 20.03 8.37 7.25
N GLU A 38 20.70 8.93 6.25
CA GLU A 38 22.06 9.45 6.38
C GLU A 38 22.12 10.61 7.37
N GLU A 39 21.17 11.54 7.30
CA GLU A 39 21.03 12.65 8.26
C GLU A 39 20.76 12.14 9.69
N TRP A 40 19.88 11.13 9.82
CA TRP A 40 19.57 10.49 11.10
C TRP A 40 20.81 9.83 11.74
N VAL A 41 21.58 9.10 10.95
CA VAL A 41 22.84 8.47 11.41
C VAL A 41 23.90 9.51 11.73
N ALA A 42 24.02 10.58 10.92
CA ALA A 42 24.96 11.66 11.16
C ALA A 42 24.68 12.44 12.45
N SER A 43 23.40 12.45 12.90
CA SER A 43 23.00 13.04 14.19
C SER A 43 23.25 12.13 15.40
N GLY A 44 23.96 11.01 15.23
CA GLY A 44 24.39 10.13 16.31
C GLY A 44 23.46 8.95 16.60
N HIS A 45 22.44 8.72 15.77
CA HIS A 45 21.53 7.62 15.96
C HIS A 45 21.97 6.36 15.18
N LYS A 46 21.51 5.19 15.63
CA LYS A 46 21.74 3.95 14.89
C LYS A 46 20.96 3.96 13.54
N ARG A 47 21.46 3.22 12.57
CA ARG A 47 20.77 3.00 11.31
C ARG A 47 19.46 2.24 11.55
N PRO A 48 18.34 2.67 10.95
CA PRO A 48 17.07 1.96 11.04
C PRO A 48 17.19 0.50 10.63
N HIS A 49 16.59 -0.39 11.43
CA HIS A 49 16.60 -1.82 11.21
C HIS A 49 15.20 -2.39 11.05
N LEU A 50 14.99 -3.12 9.94
CA LEU A 50 13.74 -3.83 9.62
C LEU A 50 13.96 -5.34 9.79
N SER A 51 13.12 -5.98 10.59
CA SER A 51 13.03 -7.44 10.63
C SER A 51 11.83 -7.94 9.85
N VAL A 52 12.04 -8.93 8.99
CA VAL A 52 10.99 -9.56 8.18
C VAL A 52 10.85 -11.02 8.57
N ILE A 53 9.65 -11.44 8.97
CA ILE A 53 9.33 -12.84 9.21
C ILE A 53 8.66 -13.40 7.95
N LEU A 54 9.21 -14.48 7.41
CA LEU A 54 8.67 -15.24 6.28
C LEU A 54 8.32 -16.65 6.76
N VAL A 55 7.06 -17.04 6.58
CA VAL A 55 6.58 -18.37 6.96
C VAL A 55 6.27 -19.18 5.71
N GLY A 56 6.90 -20.36 5.61
CA GLY A 56 6.75 -21.27 4.48
C GLY A 56 7.57 -20.88 3.25
N GLU A 57 7.39 -21.61 2.15
CA GLU A 57 8.19 -21.51 0.93
C GLU A 57 7.39 -20.99 -0.27
N ASN A 58 6.39 -20.13 -0.05
CA ASN A 58 5.61 -19.56 -1.15
C ASN A 58 6.53 -18.74 -2.09
N PRO A 59 6.70 -19.12 -3.37
CA PRO A 59 7.64 -18.44 -4.28
C PRO A 59 7.28 -16.97 -4.54
N ALA A 60 6.00 -16.62 -4.40
CA ALA A 60 5.57 -15.24 -4.51
C ALA A 60 6.09 -14.43 -3.33
N SER A 61 5.90 -14.93 -2.11
CA SER A 61 6.37 -14.30 -0.88
C SER A 61 7.89 -14.14 -0.87
N HIS A 62 8.64 -15.17 -1.30
CA HIS A 62 10.10 -15.07 -1.44
C HIS A 62 10.54 -13.96 -2.39
N SER A 63 9.91 -13.84 -3.56
CA SER A 63 10.24 -12.79 -4.53
C SER A 63 9.94 -11.39 -3.99
N TYR A 64 8.84 -11.24 -3.24
CA TYR A 64 8.48 -9.98 -2.56
C TYR A 64 9.45 -9.62 -1.45
N VAL A 65 9.76 -10.59 -0.60
CA VAL A 65 10.71 -10.43 0.51
C VAL A 65 12.08 -10.03 -0.02
N LEU A 66 12.62 -10.72 -1.04
CA LEU A 66 13.92 -10.38 -1.64
C LEU A 66 13.99 -8.93 -2.13
N ASN A 67 12.90 -8.38 -2.66
CA ASN A 67 12.86 -6.98 -3.09
C ASN A 67 12.80 -6.01 -1.89
N LYS A 68 12.15 -6.40 -0.80
CA LYS A 68 12.05 -5.64 0.45
C LYS A 68 13.37 -5.68 1.22
N THR A 69 14.01 -6.85 1.32
CA THR A 69 15.22 -7.08 2.16
C THR A 69 16.51 -6.57 1.55
N ARG A 70 16.60 -6.45 0.22
CA ARG A 70 17.75 -5.77 -0.42
C ARG A 70 17.97 -4.34 0.06
N ALA A 71 17.03 -3.79 0.77
CA ALA A 71 17.05 -2.39 1.18
C ALA A 71 17.52 -2.13 2.61
N ALA A 72 17.40 -3.05 3.57
CA ALA A 72 17.94 -2.95 4.96
C ALA A 72 17.21 -3.91 5.92
N ALA A 73 17.23 -5.23 5.72
CA ALA A 73 16.43 -6.10 6.57
C ALA A 73 17.10 -7.43 6.86
N ASP A 74 16.93 -7.89 8.09
CA ASP A 74 17.12 -9.29 8.42
C ASP A 74 15.86 -10.08 8.07
N THR A 75 16.04 -11.22 7.42
CA THR A 75 14.93 -12.13 7.11
C THR A 75 15.00 -13.36 7.99
N ILE A 76 13.96 -13.55 8.79
CA ILE A 76 13.78 -14.73 9.62
C ILE A 76 12.82 -15.68 8.91
N VAL A 77 13.36 -16.78 8.38
CA VAL A 77 12.54 -17.79 7.69
C VAL A 77 12.09 -18.86 8.70
N LYS A 78 10.81 -19.17 8.67
CA LYS A 78 10.19 -20.22 9.50
C LYS A 78 9.46 -21.23 8.59
N PRO A 79 9.43 -22.52 8.97
CA PRO A 79 8.71 -23.53 8.21
C PRO A 79 7.20 -23.27 8.24
N ALA A 80 6.49 -23.73 7.22
CA ALA A 80 5.03 -23.63 7.17
C ALA A 80 4.33 -24.34 8.33
N SER A 81 5.00 -25.28 9.00
CA SER A 81 4.50 -26.03 10.15
C SER A 81 4.66 -25.33 11.50
N ILE A 82 5.23 -24.10 11.52
CA ILE A 82 5.34 -23.33 12.77
C ILE A 82 3.97 -23.17 13.42
N SER A 83 3.88 -23.32 14.74
CA SER A 83 2.64 -23.07 15.45
C SER A 83 2.37 -21.57 15.59
N GLU A 84 1.11 -21.20 15.74
CA GLU A 84 0.72 -19.79 16.00
C GLU A 84 1.39 -19.27 17.28
N GLU A 85 1.48 -20.11 18.31
CA GLU A 85 2.11 -19.74 19.59
C GLU A 85 3.61 -19.46 19.43
N GLU A 86 4.34 -20.29 18.70
CA GLU A 86 5.77 -20.06 18.41
C GLU A 86 5.99 -18.78 17.60
N LEU A 87 5.09 -18.49 16.65
CA LEU A 87 5.15 -17.25 15.86
C LEU A 87 4.87 -16.03 16.74
N LEU A 88 3.87 -16.09 17.62
CA LEU A 88 3.56 -15.03 18.59
C LEU A 88 4.74 -14.77 19.55
N ASN A 89 5.37 -15.82 20.04
CA ASN A 89 6.54 -15.70 20.91
C ASN A 89 7.73 -15.04 20.18
N LEU A 90 7.95 -15.36 18.91
CA LEU A 90 8.96 -14.70 18.09
C LEU A 90 8.65 -13.21 17.90
N ILE A 91 7.40 -12.88 17.58
CA ILE A 91 6.95 -11.47 17.41
C ILE A 91 7.16 -10.70 18.73
N ASN A 92 6.75 -11.28 19.87
CA ASN A 92 6.93 -10.65 21.17
C ASN A 92 8.42 -10.38 21.47
N LYS A 93 9.30 -11.33 21.17
CA LYS A 93 10.75 -11.12 21.29
C LYS A 93 11.24 -9.94 20.46
N LEU A 94 10.80 -9.83 19.20
CA LEU A 94 11.21 -8.75 18.29
C LEU A 94 10.57 -7.40 18.67
N ASN A 95 9.37 -7.39 19.23
CA ASN A 95 8.76 -6.18 19.78
C ASN A 95 9.59 -5.58 20.91
N ASN A 96 10.19 -6.44 21.77
CA ASN A 96 11.00 -6.02 22.91
C ASN A 96 12.50 -5.87 22.58
N ASP A 97 12.92 -6.06 21.33
CA ASP A 97 14.30 -5.86 20.90
C ASP A 97 14.50 -4.42 20.43
N ASP A 98 15.27 -3.64 21.17
CA ASP A 98 15.60 -2.25 20.83
C ASP A 98 16.43 -2.11 19.55
N ASN A 99 17.01 -3.20 19.05
CA ASN A 99 17.69 -3.18 17.76
C ASN A 99 16.75 -3.28 16.58
N VAL A 100 15.50 -3.70 16.78
CA VAL A 100 14.47 -3.82 15.75
C VAL A 100 13.58 -2.59 15.78
N ASP A 101 13.65 -1.76 14.75
CA ASP A 101 12.82 -0.56 14.63
C ASP A 101 11.49 -0.84 13.91
N GLY A 102 11.54 -1.63 12.84
CA GLY A 102 10.37 -2.07 12.09
C GLY A 102 10.24 -3.59 12.07
N LEU A 103 9.01 -4.07 12.11
CA LEU A 103 8.70 -5.50 12.03
C LEU A 103 7.61 -5.74 10.97
N LEU A 104 7.85 -6.74 10.13
CA LEU A 104 6.93 -7.16 9.07
C LEU A 104 6.77 -8.67 9.10
N VAL A 105 5.52 -9.13 9.09
CA VAL A 105 5.20 -10.55 8.89
C VAL A 105 4.61 -10.70 7.49
N GLN A 106 5.33 -11.38 6.60
CA GLN A 106 4.91 -11.50 5.20
C GLN A 106 3.67 -12.37 5.05
N LEU A 107 2.59 -11.77 4.56
CA LEU A 107 1.34 -12.46 4.23
C LEU A 107 1.39 -13.04 2.79
N PRO A 108 0.61 -14.07 2.46
CA PRO A 108 -0.30 -14.80 3.35
C PRO A 108 0.42 -15.78 4.29
N LEU A 109 -0.22 -16.11 5.41
CA LEU A 109 0.22 -17.13 6.35
C LEU A 109 -0.46 -18.49 6.06
N PRO A 110 0.08 -19.61 6.58
CA PRO A 110 -0.60 -20.90 6.54
C PRO A 110 -2.01 -20.85 7.18
N GLU A 111 -2.96 -21.64 6.68
CA GLU A 111 -4.38 -21.60 7.08
C GLU A 111 -4.65 -21.84 8.57
N HIS A 112 -3.75 -22.54 9.27
CA HIS A 112 -3.88 -22.82 10.71
C HIS A 112 -3.47 -21.64 11.61
N ILE A 113 -3.01 -20.53 11.03
CA ILE A 113 -2.58 -19.32 11.73
C ILE A 113 -3.57 -18.18 11.44
N ASP A 114 -4.07 -17.54 12.49
CA ASP A 114 -4.94 -16.36 12.35
C ASP A 114 -4.10 -15.11 11.98
N GLU A 115 -4.14 -14.74 10.69
CA GLU A 115 -3.41 -13.57 10.17
C GLU A 115 -3.75 -12.28 10.94
N ARG A 116 -5.01 -12.09 11.35
CA ARG A 116 -5.40 -10.86 12.05
C ARG A 116 -4.80 -10.80 13.46
N LYS A 117 -4.78 -11.93 14.14
CA LYS A 117 -4.13 -12.04 15.44
C LYS A 117 -2.64 -11.77 15.35
N ILE A 118 -1.98 -12.29 14.32
CA ILE A 118 -0.55 -12.05 14.06
C ILE A 118 -0.29 -10.56 13.72
N CYS A 119 -1.08 -9.94 12.85
CA CYS A 119 -0.95 -8.51 12.55
C CYS A 119 -1.11 -7.64 13.82
N ASN A 120 -2.03 -8.00 14.72
CA ASN A 120 -2.24 -7.27 15.97
C ASN A 120 -1.23 -7.61 17.07
N ALA A 121 -0.40 -8.62 16.89
CA ALA A 121 0.68 -8.95 17.83
C ALA A 121 1.95 -8.12 17.58
N VAL A 122 2.12 -7.56 16.39
CA VAL A 122 3.20 -6.60 16.11
C VAL A 122 2.89 -5.30 16.83
N SER A 123 3.88 -4.73 17.55
CA SER A 123 3.71 -3.42 18.19
C SER A 123 3.29 -2.35 17.17
N PRO A 124 2.28 -1.52 17.45
CA PRO A 124 1.80 -0.49 16.52
C PRO A 124 2.90 0.44 16.02
N ASP A 125 3.89 0.76 16.86
CA ASP A 125 5.02 1.62 16.52
C ASP A 125 6.06 0.93 15.63
N LYS A 126 6.08 -0.41 15.59
CA LYS A 126 6.97 -1.23 14.73
C LYS A 126 6.24 -1.83 13.53
N ASP A 127 4.92 -1.67 13.43
CA ASP A 127 4.07 -2.21 12.37
C ASP A 127 4.26 -1.42 11.06
N VAL A 128 5.33 -1.71 10.35
CA VAL A 128 5.66 -1.00 9.10
C VAL A 128 4.79 -1.37 7.90
N ASP A 129 3.98 -2.44 8.01
CA ASP A 129 2.94 -2.76 7.02
C ASP A 129 1.63 -1.97 7.24
N GLY A 130 1.44 -1.37 8.43
CA GLY A 130 0.25 -0.59 8.78
C GLY A 130 -1.01 -1.45 8.95
N PHE A 131 -0.88 -2.70 9.39
CA PHE A 131 -1.98 -3.67 9.48
C PHE A 131 -2.55 -3.84 10.90
N HIS A 132 -1.83 -3.34 11.92
CA HIS A 132 -2.32 -3.34 13.29
C HIS A 132 -3.61 -2.52 13.40
N VAL A 133 -4.56 -3.00 14.22
CA VAL A 133 -5.88 -2.37 14.38
C VAL A 133 -5.79 -0.89 14.79
N ILE A 134 -4.80 -0.50 15.59
CA ILE A 134 -4.57 0.89 15.99
C ILE A 134 -4.19 1.74 14.76
N ASN A 135 -3.26 1.28 13.92
CA ASN A 135 -2.88 1.99 12.70
C ASN A 135 -4.06 2.11 11.72
N VAL A 136 -4.79 1.01 11.53
CA VAL A 136 -5.98 0.99 10.66
C VAL A 136 -7.07 1.93 11.18
N GLY A 137 -7.35 1.90 12.49
CA GLY A 137 -8.36 2.77 13.12
C GLY A 137 -7.98 4.24 13.00
N ARG A 138 -6.72 4.59 13.29
CA ARG A 138 -6.23 5.97 13.17
C ARG A 138 -6.28 6.46 11.72
N MET A 139 -5.89 5.60 10.75
CA MET A 139 -6.01 5.92 9.34
C MET A 139 -7.46 6.22 8.95
N CYS A 140 -8.43 5.43 9.42
CA CYS A 140 -9.86 5.66 9.14
C CYS A 140 -10.43 6.93 9.82
N LEU A 141 -9.75 7.43 10.85
CA LEU A 141 -10.09 8.67 11.58
C LEU A 141 -9.22 9.86 11.15
N ASP A 142 -8.53 9.75 10.02
CA ASP A 142 -7.68 10.78 9.42
C ASP A 142 -6.55 11.28 10.32
N GLN A 143 -6.12 10.41 11.24
CA GLN A 143 -5.04 10.65 12.17
C GLN A 143 -3.72 10.08 11.64
N ASN A 144 -2.59 10.64 12.10
CA ASN A 144 -1.27 10.11 11.78
C ASN A 144 -1.12 8.66 12.28
N SER A 145 -0.68 7.77 11.39
CA SER A 145 -0.50 6.34 11.65
C SER A 145 0.54 5.77 10.68
N MET A 146 0.98 4.54 10.94
CA MET A 146 1.66 3.78 9.90
C MET A 146 0.64 3.46 8.81
N LEU A 147 0.89 3.93 7.59
CA LEU A 147 0.02 3.65 6.45
C LEU A 147 0.41 2.34 5.78
N PRO A 148 -0.55 1.53 5.33
CA PRO A 148 -0.22 0.35 4.53
C PRO A 148 0.61 0.72 3.31
N ALA A 149 1.74 0.04 3.11
CA ALA A 149 2.77 0.46 2.16
C ALA A 149 2.28 0.51 0.70
N THR A 150 1.49 -0.48 0.26
CA THR A 150 0.92 -0.49 -1.11
C THR A 150 -0.11 0.62 -1.32
N PRO A 151 -1.12 0.81 -0.45
CA PRO A 151 -2.03 1.95 -0.51
C PRO A 151 -1.32 3.31 -0.50
N TRP A 152 -0.34 3.46 0.37
CA TRP A 152 0.45 4.69 0.39
C TRP A 152 1.22 4.89 -0.92
N GLY A 153 1.79 3.83 -1.50
CA GLY A 153 2.44 3.88 -2.81
C GLY A 153 1.52 4.34 -3.92
N VAL A 154 0.26 3.87 -3.93
CA VAL A 154 -0.77 4.34 -4.88
C VAL A 154 -1.07 5.82 -4.68
N TRP A 155 -1.24 6.26 -3.43
CA TRP A 155 -1.47 7.65 -3.10
C TRP A 155 -0.31 8.57 -3.52
N GLU A 156 0.94 8.15 -3.30
CA GLU A 156 2.13 8.88 -3.74
C GLU A 156 2.25 8.93 -5.28
N ILE A 157 1.87 7.88 -6.00
CA ILE A 157 1.78 7.93 -7.48
C ILE A 157 0.81 9.04 -7.89
N ILE A 158 -0.41 9.02 -7.37
CA ILE A 158 -1.46 9.98 -7.72
C ILE A 158 -0.99 11.42 -7.43
N LYS A 159 -0.47 11.67 -6.23
CA LYS A 159 0.01 13.01 -5.85
C LYS A 159 1.17 13.50 -6.70
N ARG A 160 2.20 12.67 -6.86
CA ARG A 160 3.45 13.08 -7.55
C ARG A 160 3.31 13.16 -9.06
N THR A 161 2.32 12.50 -9.64
CA THR A 161 1.98 12.65 -11.07
C THR A 161 1.00 13.79 -11.33
N GLY A 162 0.53 14.48 -10.28
CA GLY A 162 -0.39 15.61 -10.42
C GLY A 162 -1.81 15.23 -10.85
N ILE A 163 -2.22 13.97 -10.63
CA ILE A 163 -3.58 13.52 -10.91
C ILE A 163 -4.54 14.19 -9.90
N PRO A 164 -5.48 15.03 -10.33
CA PRO A 164 -6.38 15.72 -9.42
C PRO A 164 -7.41 14.76 -8.84
N THR A 165 -7.59 14.78 -7.51
CA THR A 165 -8.55 13.91 -6.81
C THR A 165 -9.75 14.68 -6.23
N LEU A 166 -9.56 15.95 -5.90
CA LEU A 166 -10.61 16.79 -5.30
C LEU A 166 -11.88 16.80 -6.15
N GLY A 167 -12.99 16.33 -5.56
CA GLY A 167 -14.30 16.26 -6.22
C GLY A 167 -14.39 15.24 -7.35
N ARG A 168 -13.39 14.37 -7.57
CA ARG A 168 -13.39 13.37 -8.64
C ARG A 168 -14.09 12.08 -8.21
N ASN A 169 -14.68 11.39 -9.19
CA ASN A 169 -15.21 10.05 -9.00
C ASN A 169 -14.09 9.03 -9.18
N VAL A 170 -13.82 8.25 -8.16
CA VAL A 170 -12.80 7.20 -8.19
C VAL A 170 -13.46 5.83 -8.04
N LEU A 171 -13.12 4.90 -8.93
CA LEU A 171 -13.44 3.48 -8.75
C LEU A 171 -12.24 2.77 -8.15
N VAL A 172 -12.46 2.06 -7.04
CA VAL A 172 -11.54 1.06 -6.50
C VAL A 172 -12.13 -0.33 -6.71
N ALA A 173 -11.57 -1.08 -7.66
CA ALA A 173 -11.95 -2.46 -7.91
C ALA A 173 -11.15 -3.39 -6.99
N GLY A 174 -11.77 -3.85 -5.92
CA GLY A 174 -11.18 -4.65 -4.85
C GLY A 174 -11.45 -4.06 -3.47
N ARG A 175 -11.72 -4.93 -2.47
CA ARG A 175 -12.05 -4.52 -1.09
C ARG A 175 -11.23 -5.24 -0.02
N SER A 176 -10.03 -5.69 -0.37
CA SER A 176 -9.12 -6.29 0.61
C SER A 176 -8.82 -5.30 1.73
N LYS A 177 -8.78 -5.78 2.97
CA LYS A 177 -8.54 -4.93 4.15
C LYS A 177 -7.14 -4.33 4.17
N ASN A 178 -6.20 -4.95 3.46
CA ASN A 178 -4.81 -4.55 3.43
C ASN A 178 -4.45 -3.70 2.18
N VAL A 179 -5.32 -3.65 1.16
CA VAL A 179 -5.04 -2.94 -0.11
C VAL A 179 -6.22 -2.08 -0.56
N GLY A 180 -7.31 -2.66 -1.05
CA GLY A 180 -8.40 -1.90 -1.67
C GLY A 180 -9.11 -0.95 -0.71
N MET A 181 -9.45 -1.40 0.50
CA MET A 181 -10.08 -0.55 1.51
C MET A 181 -9.18 0.62 1.94
N PRO A 182 -7.90 0.42 2.30
CA PRO A 182 -7.01 1.53 2.61
C PRO A 182 -6.83 2.54 1.46
N ILE A 183 -6.75 2.07 0.22
CA ILE A 183 -6.71 2.97 -0.95
C ILE A 183 -7.96 3.84 -1.00
N ALA A 184 -9.13 3.23 -0.82
CA ALA A 184 -10.40 3.97 -0.84
C ALA A 184 -10.47 5.00 0.29
N VAL A 185 -10.01 4.66 1.50
CA VAL A 185 -9.93 5.59 2.64
C VAL A 185 -9.01 6.76 2.33
N LEU A 186 -7.79 6.52 1.84
CA LEU A 186 -6.82 7.58 1.51
C LEU A 186 -7.36 8.55 0.46
N LEU A 187 -8.11 8.05 -0.53
CA LEU A 187 -8.68 8.86 -1.60
C LEU A 187 -9.94 9.62 -1.18
N HIS A 188 -10.73 9.04 -0.27
CA HIS A 188 -11.98 9.63 0.22
C HIS A 188 -11.76 10.66 1.33
N THR A 189 -10.72 10.49 2.13
CA THR A 189 -10.42 11.34 3.29
C THR A 189 -10.35 12.82 2.92
N ASP A 190 -10.87 13.66 3.81
CA ASP A 190 -10.78 15.12 3.77
C ASP A 190 -9.32 15.60 3.74
N GLY A 191 -9.03 16.60 2.91
CA GLY A 191 -7.72 17.23 2.80
C GLY A 191 -7.32 18.13 3.98
N ALA A 192 -8.20 18.38 4.93
CA ALA A 192 -8.00 19.37 6.00
C ALA A 192 -7.60 18.79 7.37
N HIS A 193 -7.52 17.46 7.51
CA HIS A 193 -7.21 16.80 8.78
C HIS A 193 -5.69 16.58 9.01
N GLU A 194 -5.36 15.98 10.17
CA GLU A 194 -3.98 15.66 10.59
C GLU A 194 -3.23 14.87 9.49
N ARG A 195 -3.94 13.97 8.80
CA ARG A 195 -3.47 13.26 7.63
C ARG A 195 -4.33 13.63 6.42
N PRO A 196 -3.88 14.56 5.57
CA PRO A 196 -4.65 14.97 4.39
C PRO A 196 -4.91 13.83 3.41
N GLY A 197 -6.12 13.80 2.86
CA GLY A 197 -6.55 12.83 1.85
C GLY A 197 -6.87 13.46 0.50
N GLY A 198 -7.63 12.70 -0.31
CA GLY A 198 -7.88 13.04 -1.70
C GLY A 198 -9.16 13.82 -1.99
N ASP A 199 -10.06 13.97 -1.00
CA ASP A 199 -11.38 14.60 -1.18
C ASP A 199 -12.17 14.05 -2.38
N ALA A 200 -12.02 12.76 -2.68
CA ALA A 200 -12.67 12.13 -3.80
C ALA A 200 -13.99 11.45 -3.39
N THR A 201 -14.92 11.31 -4.33
CA THR A 201 -16.04 10.39 -4.21
C THR A 201 -15.59 9.00 -4.65
N VAL A 202 -15.57 8.02 -3.73
CA VAL A 202 -15.01 6.69 -4.01
C VAL A 202 -16.11 5.63 -4.08
N THR A 203 -16.17 4.93 -5.20
CA THR A 203 -16.98 3.72 -5.37
C THR A 203 -16.08 2.49 -5.23
N ILE A 204 -16.48 1.55 -4.36
CA ILE A 204 -15.76 0.28 -4.17
C ILE A 204 -16.55 -0.84 -4.85
N SER A 205 -15.93 -1.56 -5.77
CA SER A 205 -16.48 -2.79 -6.36
C SER A 205 -15.74 -4.03 -5.84
N HIS A 206 -16.38 -5.20 -5.94
CA HIS A 206 -15.84 -6.45 -5.45
C HIS A 206 -16.40 -7.65 -6.20
N ARG A 207 -15.97 -8.87 -5.86
CA ARG A 207 -16.36 -10.12 -6.54
C ARG A 207 -17.86 -10.36 -6.72
N TYR A 208 -18.69 -9.74 -5.89
CA TYR A 208 -20.15 -9.85 -5.99
C TYR A 208 -20.80 -8.67 -6.72
N THR A 209 -20.03 -7.68 -7.17
CA THR A 209 -20.54 -6.61 -8.03
C THR A 209 -20.84 -7.19 -9.40
N PRO A 210 -22.09 -7.11 -9.90
CA PRO A 210 -22.42 -7.60 -11.23
C PRO A 210 -21.58 -6.92 -12.32
N LYS A 211 -21.19 -7.67 -13.36
CA LYS A 211 -20.30 -7.15 -14.43
C LYS A 211 -20.85 -5.87 -15.08
N GLU A 212 -22.15 -5.82 -15.32
CA GLU A 212 -22.79 -4.63 -15.89
C GLU A 212 -22.73 -3.42 -14.96
N GLN A 213 -22.81 -3.64 -13.65
CA GLN A 213 -22.64 -2.56 -12.67
C GLN A 213 -21.17 -2.12 -12.58
N LEU A 214 -20.24 -3.06 -12.58
CA LEU A 214 -18.82 -2.72 -12.64
C LEU A 214 -18.50 -1.86 -13.87
N LYS A 215 -19.00 -2.23 -15.04
CA LYS A 215 -18.83 -1.46 -16.29
C LYS A 215 -19.39 -0.03 -16.16
N LYS A 216 -20.57 0.13 -15.57
CA LYS A 216 -21.16 1.45 -15.33
C LYS A 216 -20.32 2.30 -14.38
N HIS A 217 -19.87 1.71 -13.25
CA HIS A 217 -19.04 2.42 -12.29
C HIS A 217 -17.68 2.81 -12.87
N THR A 218 -17.06 1.93 -13.66
CA THR A 218 -15.80 2.19 -14.35
C THR A 218 -15.96 3.33 -15.38
N ALA A 219 -17.03 3.31 -16.15
CA ALA A 219 -17.32 4.33 -17.16
C ALA A 219 -17.61 5.72 -16.55
N LEU A 220 -18.10 5.77 -15.31
CA LEU A 220 -18.34 7.02 -14.58
C LEU A 220 -17.08 7.54 -13.85
N ALA A 221 -16.10 6.68 -13.61
CA ALA A 221 -14.93 7.03 -12.85
C ALA A 221 -13.98 7.95 -13.62
N ASP A 222 -13.52 9.01 -12.96
CA ASP A 222 -12.45 9.89 -13.44
C ASP A 222 -11.07 9.27 -13.22
N ILE A 223 -10.95 8.41 -12.19
CA ILE A 223 -9.74 7.66 -11.84
C ILE A 223 -10.14 6.21 -11.55
N VAL A 224 -9.39 5.25 -12.07
CA VAL A 224 -9.62 3.82 -11.83
C VAL A 224 -8.42 3.22 -11.11
N VAL A 225 -8.66 2.56 -9.97
CA VAL A 225 -7.66 1.77 -9.25
C VAL A 225 -8.10 0.32 -9.20
N SER A 226 -7.34 -0.59 -9.77
CA SER A 226 -7.68 -2.01 -9.77
C SER A 226 -6.77 -2.81 -8.82
N ALA A 227 -7.39 -3.48 -7.86
CA ALA A 227 -6.75 -4.31 -6.83
C ALA A 227 -7.60 -5.57 -6.55
N ALA A 228 -8.09 -6.20 -7.60
CA ALA A 228 -9.04 -7.31 -7.54
C ALA A 228 -8.37 -8.69 -7.66
N GLY A 229 -7.16 -8.76 -8.22
CA GLY A 229 -6.47 -10.02 -8.49
C GLY A 229 -7.11 -10.82 -9.63
N ILE A 230 -7.70 -10.16 -10.63
CA ILE A 230 -8.38 -10.76 -11.77
C ILE A 230 -7.83 -10.18 -13.06
N PRO A 231 -7.09 -10.97 -13.87
CA PRO A 231 -6.55 -10.50 -15.15
C PRO A 231 -7.65 -10.01 -16.11
N ASN A 232 -7.36 -8.92 -16.82
CA ASN A 232 -8.28 -8.31 -17.81
C ASN A 232 -9.64 -7.91 -17.24
N LEU A 233 -9.74 -7.59 -15.97
CA LEU A 233 -10.96 -7.08 -15.35
C LEU A 233 -11.36 -5.70 -15.90
N ILE A 234 -10.36 -4.85 -16.12
CA ILE A 234 -10.53 -3.49 -16.64
C ILE A 234 -10.05 -3.47 -18.10
N THR A 235 -10.94 -3.07 -19.00
CA THR A 235 -10.69 -3.04 -20.45
C THR A 235 -10.98 -1.65 -21.03
N ALA A 236 -10.44 -1.36 -22.21
CA ALA A 236 -10.55 -0.04 -22.84
C ALA A 236 -12.00 0.45 -23.04
N ASP A 237 -12.93 -0.45 -23.32
CA ASP A 237 -14.35 -0.11 -23.49
C ASP A 237 -15.06 0.27 -22.19
N THR A 238 -14.45 0.01 -21.04
CA THR A 238 -15.03 0.29 -19.72
C THR A 238 -14.59 1.61 -19.10
N ILE A 239 -13.48 2.21 -19.54
CA ILE A 239 -12.94 3.45 -18.97
C ILE A 239 -13.34 4.69 -19.76
N LYS A 240 -13.34 5.86 -19.10
CA LYS A 240 -13.42 7.16 -19.78
C LYS A 240 -12.15 7.42 -20.61
N GLU A 241 -12.28 8.19 -21.67
CA GLU A 241 -11.16 8.76 -22.41
C GLU A 241 -10.29 9.63 -21.49
N GLY A 242 -8.98 9.39 -21.50
CA GLY A 242 -8.03 10.14 -20.68
C GLY A 242 -8.00 9.77 -19.18
N ALA A 243 -8.83 8.84 -18.71
CA ALA A 243 -8.85 8.48 -17.30
C ALA A 243 -7.51 7.84 -16.86
N PRO A 244 -6.92 8.29 -15.73
CA PRO A 244 -5.83 7.58 -15.08
C PRO A 244 -6.26 6.20 -14.58
N VAL A 245 -5.43 5.18 -14.84
CA VAL A 245 -5.64 3.80 -14.41
C VAL A 245 -4.44 3.29 -13.63
N ILE A 246 -4.64 2.99 -12.35
CA ILE A 246 -3.61 2.45 -11.45
C ILE A 246 -3.86 0.97 -11.24
N ASP A 247 -2.99 0.13 -11.80
CA ASP A 247 -3.07 -1.32 -11.70
C ASP A 247 -2.21 -1.82 -10.53
N VAL A 248 -2.88 -2.24 -9.46
CA VAL A 248 -2.26 -2.81 -8.26
C VAL A 248 -2.22 -4.34 -8.34
N GLY A 249 -2.97 -4.93 -9.28
CA GLY A 249 -3.08 -6.37 -9.45
C GLY A 249 -1.74 -7.01 -9.77
N ILE A 250 -1.50 -8.18 -9.17
CA ILE A 250 -0.33 -9.02 -9.48
C ILE A 250 -0.81 -10.45 -9.64
N ASN A 251 -0.92 -10.86 -10.89
CA ASN A 251 -1.41 -12.18 -11.27
C ASN A 251 -0.29 -12.96 -11.96
N ARG A 252 -0.15 -14.23 -11.61
CA ARG A 252 0.75 -15.15 -12.32
C ARG A 252 -0.08 -15.94 -13.32
N ILE A 253 0.23 -15.78 -14.58
CA ILE A 253 -0.37 -16.54 -15.68
C ILE A 253 0.73 -17.31 -16.42
N GLN A 254 0.37 -18.36 -17.11
CA GLN A 254 1.26 -18.99 -18.08
C GLN A 254 1.24 -18.18 -19.37
N ASN A 255 2.42 -17.86 -19.90
CA ASN A 255 2.53 -17.26 -21.22
C ASN A 255 2.07 -18.31 -22.25
N PRO A 256 1.04 -18.01 -23.08
CA PRO A 256 0.49 -19.00 -24.01
C PRO A 256 1.47 -19.46 -25.10
N ILE A 257 2.53 -18.67 -25.37
CA ILE A 257 3.51 -18.97 -26.40
C ILE A 257 4.71 -19.73 -25.82
N THR A 258 5.22 -19.28 -24.65
CA THR A 258 6.47 -19.80 -24.07
C THR A 258 6.26 -20.79 -22.94
N ALA A 259 5.00 -20.99 -22.48
CA ALA A 259 4.62 -21.73 -21.27
C ALA A 259 5.33 -21.29 -19.97
N LYS A 260 6.11 -20.20 -20.02
CA LYS A 260 6.78 -19.65 -18.83
C LYS A 260 5.84 -18.81 -17.99
N PRO A 261 6.01 -18.78 -16.66
CA PRO A 261 5.26 -17.87 -15.81
C PRO A 261 5.47 -16.41 -16.22
N LYS A 262 4.38 -15.66 -16.35
CA LYS A 262 4.38 -14.22 -16.63
C LYS A 262 3.57 -13.50 -15.55
N LEU A 263 4.05 -12.36 -15.07
CA LEU A 263 3.30 -11.45 -14.21
C LEU A 263 2.48 -10.49 -15.07
N VAL A 264 1.20 -10.36 -14.71
CA VAL A 264 0.27 -9.39 -15.32
C VAL A 264 -0.56 -8.73 -14.22
N GLY A 265 -1.11 -7.56 -14.52
CA GLY A 265 -2.06 -6.88 -13.64
C GLY A 265 -3.50 -7.34 -13.84
N ASP A 266 -4.41 -6.52 -13.35
CA ASP A 266 -5.86 -6.68 -13.53
C ASP A 266 -6.37 -5.99 -14.79
N VAL A 267 -5.55 -5.15 -15.41
CA VAL A 267 -5.91 -4.30 -16.55
C VAL A 267 -5.43 -4.93 -17.86
N ASP A 268 -6.25 -4.89 -18.89
CA ASP A 268 -5.81 -5.11 -20.27
C ASP A 268 -4.88 -3.95 -20.67
N PHE A 269 -3.60 -4.09 -20.35
CA PHE A 269 -2.62 -3.02 -20.49
C PHE A 269 -2.53 -2.51 -21.93
N GLU A 270 -2.49 -3.39 -22.93
CA GLU A 270 -2.30 -3.00 -24.32
C GLU A 270 -3.53 -2.28 -24.92
N GLY A 271 -4.71 -2.67 -24.50
CA GLY A 271 -5.95 -1.99 -24.91
C GLY A 271 -6.13 -0.66 -24.18
N VAL A 272 -5.99 -0.68 -22.85
CA VAL A 272 -6.28 0.48 -22.00
C VAL A 272 -5.26 1.60 -22.19
N ARG A 273 -3.97 1.32 -22.40
CA ARG A 273 -2.93 2.35 -22.61
C ARG A 273 -3.18 3.26 -23.80
N LYS A 274 -3.98 2.82 -24.77
CA LYS A 274 -4.34 3.64 -25.95
C LYS A 274 -5.41 4.69 -25.64
N LYS A 275 -6.08 4.56 -24.51
CA LYS A 275 -7.21 5.40 -24.10
C LYS A 275 -6.98 6.13 -22.79
N ALA A 276 -6.25 5.53 -21.85
CA ALA A 276 -5.95 6.08 -20.55
C ALA A 276 -5.01 7.29 -20.64
N GLY A 277 -5.23 8.29 -19.79
CA GLY A 277 -4.31 9.42 -19.62
C GLY A 277 -3.03 9.03 -18.88
N TYR A 278 -3.15 8.11 -17.93
CA TYR A 278 -2.06 7.48 -17.20
C TYR A 278 -2.36 6.00 -16.99
N ILE A 279 -1.36 5.15 -17.02
CA ILE A 279 -1.49 3.73 -16.70
C ILE A 279 -0.22 3.19 -16.06
N THR A 280 -0.35 2.50 -14.93
CA THR A 280 0.79 1.83 -14.31
C THR A 280 1.01 0.45 -14.94
N PRO A 281 2.24 0.09 -15.35
CA PRO A 281 2.53 -1.24 -15.86
C PRO A 281 2.64 -2.28 -14.73
N VAL A 282 2.42 -3.54 -15.07
CA VAL A 282 2.71 -4.69 -14.19
C VAL A 282 3.60 -5.68 -14.96
N PRO A 283 4.83 -5.96 -14.46
CA PRO A 283 5.50 -5.40 -13.28
C PRO A 283 6.01 -3.96 -13.48
N ARG A 284 6.64 -3.40 -12.47
CA ARG A 284 7.37 -2.11 -12.42
C ARG A 284 6.55 -0.85 -12.14
N GLY A 285 5.22 -0.94 -12.00
CA GLY A 285 4.36 0.18 -11.58
C GLY A 285 4.33 0.35 -10.06
N VAL A 286 3.28 -0.17 -9.43
CA VAL A 286 3.02 -0.02 -7.98
C VAL A 286 4.00 -0.78 -7.09
N GLY A 287 4.51 -1.94 -7.52
CA GLY A 287 5.41 -2.77 -6.71
C GLY A 287 6.65 -2.04 -6.18
N PRO A 288 7.44 -1.35 -7.02
CA PRO A 288 8.58 -0.55 -6.57
C PRO A 288 8.21 0.57 -5.59
N MET A 289 7.02 1.15 -5.71
CA MET A 289 6.49 2.15 -4.79
C MET A 289 6.17 1.57 -3.43
N THR A 290 5.57 0.36 -3.38
CA THR A 290 5.34 -0.38 -2.13
C THR A 290 6.64 -0.54 -1.33
N VAL A 291 7.73 -0.93 -2.00
CA VAL A 291 9.04 -1.08 -1.34
C VAL A 291 9.56 0.26 -0.82
N ALA A 292 9.41 1.33 -1.59
CA ALA A 292 9.83 2.67 -1.17
C ALA A 292 9.05 3.16 0.06
N MET A 293 7.74 2.92 0.12
CA MET A 293 6.91 3.28 1.27
C MET A 293 7.21 2.44 2.51
N LEU A 294 7.52 1.16 2.34
CA LEU A 294 7.97 0.32 3.44
C LEU A 294 9.26 0.85 4.07
N MET A 295 10.23 1.28 3.26
CA MET A 295 11.44 1.92 3.76
C MET A 295 11.12 3.22 4.52
N LYS A 296 10.15 4.00 4.02
CA LYS A 296 9.71 5.23 4.68
C LYS A 296 9.03 4.94 6.03
N ASN A 297 8.18 3.93 6.11
CA ASN A 297 7.63 3.48 7.38
C ASN A 297 8.72 3.03 8.36
N THR A 298 9.77 2.38 7.88
CA THR A 298 10.89 1.92 8.73
C THR A 298 11.64 3.08 9.38
N ILE A 299 11.91 4.18 8.65
CA ILE A 299 12.55 5.37 9.25
C ILE A 299 11.58 6.11 10.19
N ILE A 300 10.29 6.15 9.90
CA ILE A 300 9.28 6.70 10.80
C ILE A 300 9.24 5.91 12.12
N ALA A 301 9.29 4.59 12.05
CA ALA A 301 9.36 3.71 13.21
C ALA A 301 10.63 3.95 14.02
N ALA A 302 11.80 4.01 13.38
CA ALA A 302 13.09 4.26 14.04
C ALA A 302 13.13 5.60 14.77
N LYS A 303 12.54 6.63 14.19
CA LYS A 303 12.44 7.96 14.79
C LYS A 303 11.36 8.04 15.89
N LYS A 304 10.54 7.00 16.06
CA LYS A 304 9.39 6.97 17.00
C LYS A 304 8.48 8.19 16.87
N VAL A 305 8.28 8.67 15.64
CA VAL A 305 7.53 9.91 15.34
C VAL A 305 6.09 9.83 15.82
N LEU A 306 5.47 8.66 15.68
CA LEU A 306 4.04 8.47 15.98
C LEU A 306 3.77 8.26 17.46
N ARG A 307 4.67 7.59 18.20
CA ARG A 307 4.53 7.26 19.64
C ARG A 307 3.14 6.72 19.99
N LEU A 308 2.68 5.76 19.20
CA LEU A 308 1.30 5.29 19.27
C LEU A 308 0.98 4.62 20.61
N GLU A 309 1.91 3.82 21.14
CA GLU A 309 1.76 3.16 22.44
C GLU A 309 1.70 4.16 23.58
N GLU A 310 2.58 5.17 23.58
CA GLU A 310 2.57 6.23 24.62
C GLU A 310 1.25 7.02 24.58
N ARG A 311 0.75 7.35 23.40
CA ARG A 311 -0.53 8.06 23.22
C ARG A 311 -1.72 7.27 23.75
N GLU A 312 -1.75 5.95 23.52
CA GLU A 312 -2.82 5.08 24.04
C GLU A 312 -2.78 4.96 25.58
N VAL A 313 -1.58 4.85 26.16
CA VAL A 313 -1.40 4.85 27.62
C VAL A 313 -1.83 6.16 28.26
N LEU A 314 -1.53 7.32 27.64
CA LEU A 314 -1.96 8.62 28.15
C LEU A 314 -3.47 8.75 28.08
N LYS A 315 -4.13 8.38 26.97
CA LYS A 315 -5.58 8.38 26.84
C LYS A 315 -6.28 7.52 27.88
N SER A 316 -5.76 6.32 28.13
CA SER A 316 -6.34 5.42 29.13
C SER A 316 -6.23 5.98 30.56
N LYS A 317 -5.15 6.73 30.86
CA LYS A 317 -5.00 7.42 32.14
C LYS A 317 -5.95 8.61 32.27
N GLU A 318 -6.15 9.40 31.22
CA GLU A 318 -7.10 10.51 31.20
C GLU A 318 -8.53 10.02 31.38
N LEU A 319 -8.92 8.93 30.71
CA LEU A 319 -10.24 8.30 30.88
C LEU A 319 -10.43 7.68 32.27
N GLY A 320 -9.38 7.14 32.88
CA GLY A 320 -9.41 6.58 34.23
C GLY A 320 -9.48 7.63 35.33
N VAL A 321 -8.99 8.84 35.10
CA VAL A 321 -9.11 9.99 36.04
C VAL A 321 -10.50 10.61 35.97
N ALA A 322 -11.18 10.52 34.82
CA ALA A 322 -12.55 11.03 34.67
C ALA A 322 -13.63 10.10 35.28
N SER A 323 -13.27 8.92 35.73
CA SER A 323 -14.17 7.92 36.34
C SER A 323 -14.04 7.81 37.89
N ASN A 324 -13.27 8.66 38.54
CA ASN A 324 -13.16 8.86 39.96
C ASN A 324 -13.64 10.28 40.32
#